data_6f5bd5baeeabaf4b052e3a61a9d3d1ce
#
_entry.id   6f5bd5baeeabaf4b052e3a61a9d3d1ce
#
_cell.length_a   1.000
_cell.length_b   1.000
_cell.length_c   1.000
_cell.angle_alpha   90.00
_cell.angle_beta   90.00
_cell.angle_gamma   90.00
#
_symmetry.space_group_name_H-M   'P 1'
#
loop_
_entity.id
_entity.type
_entity.pdbx_description
1 polymer ?
#
loop_
_entity_poly.entity_id
_entity_poly.type
_entity_poly.pdbx_seq_one_letter_code
_entity_poly.pdbx_strand_id
1 'polypeptide(L)'
;MTGLPKSVEITSDEMMEALEEPLFTICEAVHNVLERTPPELAADISNSGIIVTGGGALMYGIDKRIQERTGIKVIIAEDPKSCVAIGTGKSLDILDKLESNALNRRAPYL
;
A
#
# COMPACT_ATOMS: atom_id res chain seq x y z
N MET A 1 -0.93 -33.10 22.35
CA MET A 1 0.05 -32.01 22.08
C MET A 1 1.39 -32.45 22.63
N THR A 2 2.38 -32.61 21.80
CA THR A 2 3.69 -33.07 22.23
C THR A 2 4.62 -31.96 22.75
N GLY A 3 4.27 -30.69 22.51
CA GLY A 3 5.09 -29.51 22.89
C GLY A 3 6.51 -29.48 22.31
N LEU A 4 6.86 -30.43 21.45
CA LEU A 4 8.19 -30.55 20.86
C LEU A 4 8.27 -29.78 19.54
N PRO A 5 9.41 -29.13 19.23
CA PRO A 5 9.66 -28.53 17.93
C PRO A 5 9.47 -29.56 16.80
N LYS A 6 8.78 -29.14 15.74
CA LYS A 6 8.56 -29.96 14.54
C LYS A 6 8.93 -29.16 13.30
N SER A 7 9.70 -29.76 12.40
CA SER A 7 9.96 -29.19 11.09
C SER A 7 8.89 -29.67 10.10
N VAL A 8 8.33 -28.73 9.34
CA VAL A 8 7.38 -29.00 8.27
C VAL A 8 7.94 -28.42 6.99
N GLU A 9 7.95 -29.20 5.94
CA GLU A 9 8.35 -28.75 4.62
C GLU A 9 7.16 -28.11 3.90
N ILE A 10 7.35 -26.90 3.39
CA ILE A 10 6.32 -26.11 2.67
C ILE A 10 6.89 -25.75 1.32
N THR A 11 6.11 -25.95 0.26
CA THR A 11 6.48 -25.59 -1.11
C THR A 11 6.02 -24.19 -1.48
N SER A 12 6.62 -23.60 -2.52
CA SER A 12 6.19 -22.31 -3.07
C SER A 12 4.77 -22.35 -3.61
N ASP A 13 4.35 -23.49 -4.16
CA ASP A 13 3.00 -23.66 -4.70
C ASP A 13 1.95 -23.66 -3.60
N GLU A 14 2.22 -24.34 -2.47
CA GLU A 14 1.35 -24.30 -1.28
C GLU A 14 1.24 -22.88 -0.71
N MET A 15 2.33 -22.11 -0.71
CA MET A 15 2.31 -20.70 -0.29
C MET A 15 1.49 -19.83 -1.23
N MET A 16 1.62 -20.02 -2.53
CA MET A 16 0.81 -19.30 -3.54
C MET A 16 -0.67 -19.59 -3.37
N GLU A 17 -1.06 -20.83 -3.19
CA GLU A 17 -2.45 -21.23 -2.96
C GLU A 17 -3.02 -20.58 -1.68
N ALA A 18 -2.26 -20.61 -0.59
CA ALA A 18 -2.65 -20.01 0.69
C ALA A 18 -2.81 -18.48 0.61
N LEU A 19 -2.05 -17.81 -0.24
CA LEU A 19 -2.05 -16.34 -0.41
C LEU A 19 -3.06 -15.85 -1.45
N GLU A 20 -3.66 -16.72 -2.24
CA GLU A 20 -4.54 -16.33 -3.35
C GLU A 20 -5.73 -15.48 -2.89
N GLU A 21 -6.47 -15.95 -1.89
CA GLU A 21 -7.65 -15.25 -1.35
C GLU A 21 -7.30 -13.92 -0.66
N PRO A 22 -6.30 -13.84 0.24
CA PRO A 22 -5.86 -12.57 0.80
C PRO A 22 -5.40 -11.55 -0.25
N LEU A 23 -4.66 -11.98 -1.27
CA LEU A 23 -4.21 -11.10 -2.35
C LEU A 23 -5.36 -10.60 -3.21
N PHE A 24 -6.31 -11.46 -3.52
CA PHE A 24 -7.53 -11.06 -4.21
C PHE A 24 -8.29 -9.99 -3.43
N THR A 25 -8.45 -10.17 -2.12
CA THR A 25 -9.11 -9.20 -1.24
C THR A 25 -8.40 -7.84 -1.26
N ILE A 26 -7.08 -7.82 -1.22
CA ILE A 26 -6.29 -6.59 -1.32
C ILE A 26 -6.52 -5.88 -2.66
N CYS A 27 -6.45 -6.63 -3.76
CA CYS A 27 -6.65 -6.08 -5.11
C CYS A 27 -8.05 -5.50 -5.29
N GLU A 28 -9.07 -6.19 -4.77
CA GLU A 28 -10.46 -5.70 -4.77
C GLU A 28 -10.62 -4.42 -3.94
N ALA A 29 -9.96 -4.34 -2.78
CA ALA A 29 -9.99 -3.14 -1.95
C ALA A 29 -9.39 -1.94 -2.69
N VAL A 30 -8.28 -2.12 -3.39
CA VAL A 30 -7.66 -1.06 -4.20
C VAL A 30 -8.60 -0.63 -5.34
N HIS A 31 -9.17 -1.59 -6.06
CA HIS A 31 -10.13 -1.33 -7.12
C HIS A 31 -11.34 -0.52 -6.62
N ASN A 32 -11.95 -0.92 -5.52
CA ASN A 32 -13.09 -0.25 -4.92
C ASN A 32 -12.78 1.19 -4.48
N VAL A 33 -11.57 1.46 -3.98
CA VAL A 33 -11.12 2.82 -3.65
C VAL A 33 -11.04 3.67 -4.91
N LEU A 34 -10.49 3.14 -5.99
CA LEU A 34 -10.38 3.86 -7.27
C LEU A 34 -11.77 4.17 -7.87
N GLU A 35 -12.72 3.26 -7.78
CA GLU A 35 -14.11 3.48 -8.23
C GLU A 35 -14.81 4.62 -7.50
N ARG A 36 -14.46 4.83 -6.23
CA ARG A 36 -15.02 5.91 -5.39
C ARG A 36 -14.22 7.22 -5.49
N THR A 37 -13.10 7.20 -6.19
CA THR A 37 -12.23 8.37 -6.35
C THR A 37 -12.85 9.34 -7.36
N PRO A 38 -12.91 10.65 -7.06
CA PRO A 38 -13.36 11.65 -8.02
C PRO A 38 -12.60 11.57 -9.35
N PRO A 39 -13.26 11.82 -10.51
CA PRO A 39 -12.66 11.62 -11.81
C PRO A 39 -11.34 12.37 -12.05
N GLU A 40 -11.22 13.59 -11.53
CA GLU A 40 -10.00 14.41 -11.65
C GLU A 40 -8.81 13.74 -10.95
N LEU A 41 -9.03 13.22 -9.74
CA LEU A 41 -8.00 12.53 -8.96
C LEU A 41 -7.69 11.14 -9.55
N ALA A 42 -8.69 10.44 -10.07
CA ALA A 42 -8.50 9.18 -10.77
C ALA A 42 -7.64 9.35 -12.01
N ALA A 43 -7.81 10.45 -12.75
CA ALA A 43 -6.97 10.82 -13.90
C ALA A 43 -5.51 11.06 -13.48
N ASP A 44 -5.28 11.78 -12.38
CA ASP A 44 -3.94 12.02 -11.83
C ASP A 44 -3.26 10.70 -11.40
N ILE A 45 -4.00 9.80 -10.74
CA ILE A 45 -3.51 8.47 -10.36
C ILE A 45 -3.16 7.65 -11.59
N SER A 46 -3.98 7.69 -12.64
CA SER A 46 -3.73 6.98 -13.90
C SER A 46 -2.41 7.41 -14.56
N ASN A 47 -2.08 8.70 -14.46
CA ASN A 47 -0.84 9.26 -15.00
C ASN A 47 0.38 8.98 -14.11
N SER A 48 0.22 9.15 -12.80
CA SER A 48 1.31 9.03 -11.82
C SER A 48 1.62 7.59 -11.44
N GLY A 49 0.62 6.72 -11.46
CA GLY A 49 0.71 5.35 -10.97
C GLY A 49 0.41 5.22 -9.49
N ILE A 50 0.40 3.97 -9.02
CA ILE A 50 0.20 3.60 -7.61
C ILE A 50 1.55 3.21 -7.03
N ILE A 51 1.93 3.83 -5.92
CA ILE A 51 3.16 3.48 -5.20
C ILE A 51 2.79 2.57 -4.03
N VAL A 52 3.43 1.38 -3.97
CA VAL A 52 3.23 0.41 -2.91
C VAL A 52 4.42 0.42 -1.95
N THR A 53 4.14 0.55 -0.67
CA THR A 53 5.13 0.60 0.40
C THR A 53 4.86 -0.47 1.46
N GLY A 54 5.73 -0.56 2.46
CA GLY A 54 5.61 -1.53 3.54
C GLY A 54 6.23 -2.88 3.21
N GLY A 55 6.35 -3.74 4.22
CA GLY A 55 6.96 -5.06 4.06
C GLY A 55 6.20 -5.98 3.11
N GLY A 56 4.87 -5.86 3.04
CA GLY A 56 4.03 -6.61 2.10
C GLY A 56 4.31 -6.28 0.63
N ALA A 57 4.86 -5.12 0.33
CA ALA A 57 5.27 -4.73 -1.01
C ALA A 57 6.41 -5.60 -1.58
N LEU A 58 7.15 -6.29 -0.72
CA LEU A 58 8.21 -7.22 -1.10
C LEU A 58 7.68 -8.59 -1.57
N MET A 59 6.39 -8.82 -1.45
CA MET A 59 5.78 -10.05 -1.96
C MET A 59 5.91 -10.10 -3.48
N TYR A 60 6.47 -11.21 -3.98
CA TYR A 60 6.71 -11.39 -5.41
C TYR A 60 5.41 -11.30 -6.22
N GLY A 61 5.39 -10.39 -7.19
CA GLY A 61 4.29 -10.25 -8.15
C GLY A 61 3.07 -9.47 -7.65
N ILE A 62 3.10 -8.88 -6.44
CA ILE A 62 1.98 -8.06 -5.93
C ILE A 62 1.70 -6.85 -6.82
N ASP A 63 2.75 -6.20 -7.33
CA ASP A 63 2.66 -5.09 -8.27
C ASP A 63 1.89 -5.46 -9.54
N LYS A 64 2.23 -6.61 -10.13
CA LYS A 64 1.57 -7.11 -11.33
C LYS A 64 0.10 -7.42 -11.08
N ARG A 65 -0.24 -8.05 -9.95
CA ARG A 65 -1.64 -8.37 -9.61
C ARG A 65 -2.49 -7.11 -9.42
N ILE A 66 -1.97 -6.11 -8.72
CA ILE A 66 -2.68 -4.83 -8.56
C ILE A 66 -2.83 -4.14 -9.92
N GLN A 67 -1.79 -4.12 -10.73
CA GLN A 67 -1.83 -3.52 -12.06
C GLN A 67 -2.82 -4.22 -12.98
N GLU A 68 -2.87 -5.54 -12.99
CA GLU A 68 -3.83 -6.32 -13.79
C GLU A 68 -5.27 -6.03 -13.37
N ARG A 69 -5.52 -5.90 -12.06
CA ARG A 69 -6.86 -5.65 -11.54
C ARG A 69 -7.34 -4.21 -11.76
N THR A 70 -6.43 -3.23 -11.70
CA THR A 70 -6.78 -1.80 -11.75
C THR A 70 -6.53 -1.16 -13.12
N GLY A 71 -5.68 -1.75 -13.95
CA GLY A 71 -5.22 -1.16 -15.21
C GLY A 71 -4.24 0.02 -15.03
N ILE A 72 -3.80 0.28 -13.80
CA ILE A 72 -2.92 1.40 -13.46
C ILE A 72 -1.52 0.87 -13.18
N LYS A 73 -0.49 1.59 -13.65
CA LYS A 73 0.91 1.26 -13.36
C LYS A 73 1.16 1.24 -11.86
N VAL A 74 1.80 0.18 -11.38
CA VAL A 74 2.16 0.01 -9.97
C VAL A 74 3.68 0.04 -9.82
N ILE A 75 4.16 0.77 -8.83
CA ILE A 75 5.57 0.97 -8.54
C ILE A 75 5.82 0.56 -7.10
N ILE A 76 6.76 -0.36 -6.89
CA ILE A 76 7.24 -0.67 -5.55
C ILE A 76 8.24 0.41 -5.15
N ALA A 77 8.04 1.02 -3.99
CA ALA A 77 8.94 2.04 -3.48
C ALA A 77 10.34 1.48 -3.22
N GLU A 78 11.35 2.32 -3.37
CA GLU A 78 12.71 2.01 -2.92
C GLU A 78 12.71 1.81 -1.40
N ASP A 79 13.33 0.73 -0.92
CA ASP A 79 13.30 0.32 0.49
C ASP A 79 11.89 0.41 1.12
N PRO A 80 10.93 -0.37 0.64
CA PRO A 80 9.52 -0.19 1.01
C PRO A 80 9.25 -0.40 2.50
N LYS A 81 10.07 -1.17 3.22
CA LYS A 81 9.93 -1.38 4.67
C LYS A 81 10.23 -0.12 5.48
N SER A 82 11.13 0.72 5.00
CA SER A 82 11.61 1.91 5.72
C SER A 82 10.87 3.20 5.37
N CYS A 83 9.97 3.17 4.39
CA CYS A 83 9.27 4.36 3.89
C CYS A 83 8.56 5.16 4.99
N VAL A 84 7.84 4.49 5.89
CA VAL A 84 7.12 5.16 6.99
C VAL A 84 8.08 5.83 7.95
N ALA A 85 9.14 5.14 8.35
CA ALA A 85 10.15 5.69 9.27
C ALA A 85 10.87 6.90 8.66
N ILE A 86 11.30 6.78 7.40
CA ILE A 86 11.96 7.87 6.67
C ILE A 86 11.01 9.06 6.48
N GLY A 87 9.78 8.83 6.08
CA GLY A 87 8.77 9.86 5.89
C GLY A 87 8.41 10.57 7.20
N THR A 88 8.29 9.83 8.30
CA THR A 88 8.07 10.38 9.64
C THR A 88 9.25 11.26 10.06
N GLY A 89 10.49 10.82 9.84
CA GLY A 89 11.68 11.62 10.09
C GLY A 89 11.70 12.91 9.28
N LYS A 90 11.40 12.86 8.00
CA LYS A 90 11.30 14.03 7.12
C LYS A 90 10.19 15.00 7.54
N SER A 91 9.11 14.51 8.12
CA SER A 91 8.00 15.36 8.58
C SER A 91 8.40 16.30 9.72
N LEU A 92 9.42 15.97 10.51
CA LEU A 92 9.95 16.85 11.55
C LEU A 92 10.52 18.15 10.96
N ASP A 93 11.09 18.12 9.76
CA ASP A 93 11.66 19.29 9.09
C ASP A 93 10.60 20.29 8.59
N ILE A 94 9.36 19.85 8.51
CA ILE A 94 8.23 20.67 8.02
C ILE A 94 7.09 20.77 9.05
N LEU A 95 7.36 20.47 10.31
CA LEU A 95 6.37 20.39 11.38
C LEU A 95 5.54 21.67 11.50
N ASP A 96 6.18 22.85 11.51
CA ASP A 96 5.52 24.15 11.60
C ASP A 96 4.54 24.38 10.43
N LYS A 97 4.88 23.91 9.24
CA LYS A 97 4.01 23.99 8.04
C LYS A 97 2.82 23.05 8.14
N LEU A 98 3.02 21.86 8.72
CA LEU A 98 1.94 20.89 8.92
C LEU A 98 0.95 21.41 9.97
N GLU A 99 1.43 22.00 11.07
CA GLU A 99 0.59 22.58 12.11
C GLU A 99 -0.23 23.77 11.59
N SER A 100 0.39 24.69 10.84
CA SER A 100 -0.31 25.83 10.25
C SER A 100 -1.40 25.40 9.25
N ASN A 101 -1.15 24.37 8.45
CA ASN A 101 -2.13 23.80 7.55
C ASN A 101 -3.29 23.10 8.28
N ALA A 102 -3.01 22.44 9.41
CA ALA A 102 -4.03 21.81 10.24
C ALA A 102 -4.93 22.85 10.91
N LEU A 103 -4.37 23.97 11.36
CA LEU A 103 -5.11 25.09 11.93
C LEU A 103 -6.00 25.77 10.88
N ASN A 104 -5.50 25.99 9.68
CA ASN A 104 -6.27 26.58 8.57
C ASN A 104 -7.44 25.70 8.12
N ARG A 105 -7.34 24.38 8.22
CA ARG A 105 -8.45 23.47 7.93
C ARG A 105 -9.56 23.49 8.99
N ARG A 106 -9.25 23.95 10.21
CA ARG A 106 -10.24 24.10 11.31
C ARG A 106 -10.94 25.46 11.28
N ALA A 107 -10.42 26.41 10.53
CA ALA A 107 -10.93 27.80 10.50
C ALA A 107 -12.13 28.08 9.56
N PRO A 108 -12.60 27.24 8.64
CA PRO A 108 -13.67 27.63 7.71
C PRO A 108 -15.09 27.59 8.26
N TYR A 109 -15.28 27.36 9.56
CA TYR A 109 -16.61 27.24 10.18
C TYR A 109 -16.87 28.24 11.32
N LEU A 110 -16.20 29.36 11.29
CA LEU A 110 -16.52 30.50 12.15
C LEU A 110 -17.24 31.59 11.36
#